data_3552c2b482ddaaac901f7b7f80157404
#
_entry.id   3552c2b482ddaaac901f7b7f80157404
#
_cell.length_a   1.000
_cell.length_b   1.000
_cell.length_c   1.000
_cell.angle_alpha   90.00
_cell.angle_beta   90.00
_cell.angle_gamma   90.00
#
_symmetry.space_group_name_H-M   'P 1'
#
loop_
_entity.id
_entity.type
_entity.pdbx_description
1 polymer ?
#
loop_
_entity_poly.entity_id
_entity_poly.type
_entity_poly.pdbx_seq_one_letter_code
_entity_poly.pdbx_strand_id
1 'polypeptide(L)'
;RLVAVDLLGPSVDPPSGLAVSEESEWERRRITAGIPAMGAELDERTIPAATGVLDRSVSFTKGCYTGQELVARIDSRSAATPTRLVRVKGRLEGEAQLPPVGSNLELEDVQVGRLTSVAAADSGFVALAYVKRAVTLPCEALVRWAEGRDEVALLAD
;
A
#
# COMPACT_ATOMS: atom_id res chain seq x y z
N ARG A 1 -1.15 11.55 -8.55
CA ARG A 1 -2.47 11.16 -8.05
C ARG A 1 -3.18 10.36 -9.13
N LEU A 2 -3.59 9.12 -8.83
CA LEU A 2 -4.39 8.33 -9.76
C LEU A 2 -5.81 8.92 -9.78
N VAL A 3 -6.28 9.27 -10.97
CA VAL A 3 -7.68 9.65 -11.20
C VAL A 3 -8.30 8.52 -12.03
N ALA A 4 -9.35 7.91 -11.51
CA ALA A 4 -10.02 6.79 -12.13
C ALA A 4 -11.55 6.95 -12.01
N VAL A 5 -12.27 6.27 -12.89
CA VAL A 5 -13.72 6.12 -12.85
C VAL A 5 -14.04 4.64 -12.90
N ASP A 6 -14.81 4.17 -11.93
CA ASP A 6 -15.30 2.80 -11.90
C ASP A 6 -16.62 2.71 -12.67
N LEU A 7 -16.72 1.73 -13.56
CA LEU A 7 -17.95 1.38 -14.24
C LEU A 7 -18.50 0.11 -13.59
N LEU A 8 -19.71 0.20 -13.02
CA LEU A 8 -20.34 -0.90 -12.31
C LEU A 8 -21.64 -1.33 -13.01
N GLY A 9 -21.80 -2.62 -13.24
CA GLY A 9 -23.00 -3.19 -13.83
C GLY A 9 -22.90 -4.69 -14.03
N PRO A 10 -24.01 -5.37 -14.37
CA PRO A 10 -24.01 -6.81 -14.65
C PRO A 10 -23.21 -7.18 -15.91
N SER A 11 -23.06 -6.24 -16.83
CA SER A 11 -22.18 -6.33 -17.99
C SER A 11 -21.73 -4.92 -18.31
N VAL A 12 -20.41 -4.69 -18.32
CA VAL A 12 -19.83 -3.37 -18.57
C VAL A 12 -18.84 -3.48 -19.71
N ASP A 13 -19.14 -2.87 -20.83
CA ASP A 13 -18.20 -2.71 -21.93
C ASP A 13 -17.36 -1.44 -21.69
N PRO A 14 -16.03 -1.48 -21.90
CA PRO A 14 -15.22 -0.29 -21.82
C PRO A 14 -15.65 0.73 -22.89
N PRO A 15 -15.60 2.03 -22.60
CA PRO A 15 -15.88 3.06 -23.59
C PRO A 15 -15.00 2.89 -24.83
N SER A 16 -15.56 3.14 -26.00
CA SER A 16 -14.83 3.06 -27.28
C SER A 16 -13.62 4.00 -27.29
N GLY A 17 -12.51 3.53 -27.84
CA GLY A 17 -11.27 4.31 -27.97
C GLY A 17 -10.34 4.25 -26.76
N LEU A 18 -10.69 3.49 -25.71
CA LEU A 18 -9.78 3.19 -24.61
C LEU A 18 -8.96 1.94 -24.90
N ALA A 19 -7.67 2.00 -24.57
CA ALA A 19 -6.81 0.82 -24.58
C ALA A 19 -7.07 -0.01 -23.33
N VAL A 20 -7.15 -1.33 -23.49
CA VAL A 20 -7.17 -2.28 -22.37
C VAL A 20 -5.75 -2.40 -21.83
N SER A 21 -5.59 -2.27 -20.53
CA SER A 21 -4.31 -2.44 -19.85
C SER A 21 -4.21 -3.84 -19.24
N GLU A 22 -2.99 -4.37 -19.17
CA GLU A 22 -2.72 -5.61 -18.44
C GLU A 22 -2.91 -5.41 -16.94
N GLU A 23 -3.27 -6.48 -16.23
CA GLU A 23 -3.46 -6.47 -14.77
C GLU A 23 -2.18 -6.04 -14.03
N SER A 24 -1.02 -6.48 -14.50
CA SER A 24 0.29 -6.10 -13.95
C SER A 24 0.54 -4.60 -13.98
N GLU A 25 0.12 -3.92 -15.05
CA GLU A 25 0.23 -2.47 -15.16
C GLU A 25 -0.75 -1.76 -14.22
N TRP A 26 -1.97 -2.29 -14.05
CA TRP A 26 -2.92 -1.78 -13.06
C TRP A 26 -2.35 -1.91 -11.64
N GLU A 27 -1.82 -3.08 -11.29
CA GLU A 27 -1.20 -3.31 -9.98
C GLU A 27 -0.01 -2.36 -9.74
N ARG A 28 0.87 -2.18 -10.70
CA ARG A 28 1.97 -1.23 -10.62
C ARG A 28 1.47 0.20 -10.35
N ARG A 29 0.42 0.64 -11.04
CA ARG A 29 -0.18 1.97 -10.86
C ARG A 29 -0.83 2.12 -9.49
N ARG A 30 -1.60 1.12 -9.06
CA ARG A 30 -2.25 1.07 -7.75
C ARG A 30 -1.22 1.21 -6.62
N ILE A 31 -0.18 0.38 -6.65
CA ILE A 31 0.91 0.36 -5.67
C ILE A 31 1.65 1.70 -5.67
N THR A 32 1.99 2.22 -6.84
CA THR A 32 2.66 3.53 -6.97
C THR A 32 1.83 4.67 -6.39
N ALA A 33 0.51 4.59 -6.53
CA ALA A 33 -0.43 5.58 -5.98
C ALA A 33 -0.73 5.39 -4.48
N GLY A 34 -0.20 4.35 -3.83
CA GLY A 34 -0.47 4.05 -2.42
C GLY A 34 -1.91 3.60 -2.16
N ILE A 35 -2.57 2.97 -3.15
CA ILE A 35 -3.95 2.52 -3.01
C ILE A 35 -3.97 1.09 -2.49
N PRO A 36 -4.50 0.85 -1.26
CA PRO A 36 -4.64 -0.50 -0.72
C PRO A 36 -5.70 -1.31 -1.45
N ALA A 37 -5.52 -2.63 -1.51
CA ALA A 37 -6.47 -3.57 -2.09
C ALA A 37 -7.03 -4.54 -1.04
N MET A 38 -8.28 -4.98 -1.26
CA MET A 38 -8.90 -6.03 -0.45
C MET A 38 -8.15 -7.35 -0.63
N GLY A 39 -7.91 -8.04 0.48
CA GLY A 39 -7.18 -9.30 0.50
C GLY A 39 -5.65 -9.16 0.56
N ALA A 40 -5.11 -7.98 0.23
CA ALA A 40 -3.67 -7.68 0.35
C ALA A 40 -3.41 -6.76 1.56
N GLU A 41 -3.86 -5.53 1.50
CA GLU A 41 -3.69 -4.53 2.57
C GLU A 41 -4.93 -4.38 3.44
N LEU A 42 -6.10 -4.72 2.91
CA LEU A 42 -7.39 -4.56 3.59
C LEU A 42 -8.03 -5.92 3.88
N ASP A 43 -8.44 -6.10 5.11
CA ASP A 43 -9.26 -7.22 5.57
C ASP A 43 -10.27 -6.74 6.62
N GLU A 44 -11.06 -7.66 7.19
CA GLU A 44 -12.07 -7.37 8.21
C GLU A 44 -11.47 -6.82 9.52
N ARG A 45 -10.15 -6.97 9.74
CA ARG A 45 -9.44 -6.56 10.96
C ARG A 45 -8.63 -5.29 10.74
N THR A 46 -8.53 -4.84 9.50
CA THR A 46 -7.73 -3.66 9.15
C THR A 46 -8.30 -2.41 9.78
N ILE A 47 -7.48 -1.70 10.54
CA ILE A 47 -7.84 -0.40 11.10
C ILE A 47 -7.72 0.65 9.98
N PRO A 48 -8.81 1.32 9.57
CA PRO A 48 -8.77 2.26 8.43
C PRO A 48 -7.69 3.35 8.55
N ALA A 49 -7.43 3.85 9.75
CA ALA A 49 -6.41 4.87 10.00
C ALA A 49 -4.97 4.39 9.75
N ALA A 50 -4.74 3.07 9.64
CA ALA A 50 -3.42 2.53 9.30
C ALA A 50 -3.13 2.56 7.80
N THR A 51 -4.14 2.75 6.97
CA THR A 51 -4.05 2.54 5.51
C THR A 51 -3.64 3.78 4.72
N GLY A 52 -3.62 4.96 5.33
CA GLY A 52 -3.33 6.23 4.65
C GLY A 52 -4.45 6.76 3.75
N VAL A 53 -5.60 6.05 3.67
CA VAL A 53 -6.71 6.46 2.80
C VAL A 53 -7.94 7.01 3.55
N LEU A 54 -7.83 7.17 4.88
CA LEU A 54 -8.95 7.56 5.72
C LEU A 54 -9.63 8.84 5.23
N ASP A 55 -8.86 9.89 4.99
CA ASP A 55 -9.36 11.22 4.56
C ASP A 55 -10.06 11.19 3.19
N ARG A 56 -9.77 10.17 2.39
CA ARG A 56 -10.37 9.97 1.06
C ARG A 56 -11.58 9.03 1.08
N SER A 57 -11.71 8.24 2.15
CA SER A 57 -12.70 7.15 2.24
C SER A 57 -13.78 7.40 3.28
N VAL A 58 -13.57 8.34 4.18
CA VAL A 58 -14.47 8.61 5.31
C VAL A 58 -14.94 10.05 5.28
N SER A 59 -16.21 10.26 5.58
CA SER A 59 -16.77 11.60 5.82
C SER A 59 -17.05 11.75 7.31
N PHE A 60 -16.44 12.74 7.93
CA PHE A 60 -16.68 13.09 9.34
C PHE A 60 -17.90 13.99 9.54
N THR A 61 -18.51 14.47 8.46
CA THR A 61 -19.62 15.43 8.49
C THR A 61 -20.96 14.86 8.04
N LYS A 62 -20.97 13.65 7.42
CA LYS A 62 -22.23 12.98 7.04
C LYS A 62 -22.87 12.28 8.25
N GLY A 63 -24.13 11.89 8.10
CA GLY A 63 -24.86 11.10 9.09
C GLY A 63 -24.22 9.71 9.37
N CYS A 64 -24.85 8.94 10.25
CA CYS A 64 -24.34 7.64 10.72
C CYS A 64 -24.02 6.66 9.59
N TYR A 65 -22.94 5.87 9.77
CA TYR A 65 -22.54 4.79 8.88
C TYR A 65 -21.92 3.63 9.69
N THR A 66 -21.91 2.45 9.12
CA THR A 66 -21.35 1.25 9.76
C THR A 66 -19.85 1.45 10.05
N GLY A 67 -19.42 1.18 11.29
CA GLY A 67 -18.03 1.35 11.72
C GLY A 67 -17.65 2.76 12.15
N GLN A 68 -18.55 3.74 12.11
CA GLN A 68 -18.28 5.14 12.48
C GLN A 68 -17.71 5.27 13.90
N GLU A 69 -18.17 4.48 14.85
CA GLU A 69 -17.70 4.56 16.24
C GLU A 69 -16.20 4.30 16.35
N LEU A 70 -15.70 3.26 15.65
CA LEU A 70 -14.26 2.96 15.65
C LEU A 70 -13.45 4.09 14.99
N VAL A 71 -13.91 4.58 13.85
CA VAL A 71 -13.24 5.68 13.12
C VAL A 71 -13.22 6.93 13.98
N ALA A 72 -14.34 7.36 14.54
CA ALA A 72 -14.43 8.52 15.39
C ALA A 72 -13.60 8.41 16.69
N ARG A 73 -13.53 7.21 17.27
CA ARG A 73 -12.73 6.95 18.47
C ARG A 73 -11.24 7.08 18.21
N ILE A 74 -10.75 6.58 17.07
CA ILE A 74 -9.35 6.68 16.68
C ILE A 74 -8.99 8.13 16.37
N ASP A 75 -9.83 8.83 15.61
CA ASP A 75 -9.66 10.25 15.28
C ASP A 75 -9.65 11.14 16.53
N SER A 76 -10.69 11.04 17.37
CA SER A 76 -10.86 11.89 18.56
C SER A 76 -9.77 11.71 19.61
N ARG A 77 -9.13 10.54 19.68
CA ARG A 77 -8.05 10.25 20.63
C ARG A 77 -6.66 10.55 20.08
N SER A 78 -6.56 11.04 18.85
CA SER A 78 -5.28 11.12 18.10
C SER A 78 -4.48 9.81 18.22
N ALA A 79 -5.22 8.69 18.34
CA ALA A 79 -4.63 7.37 18.60
C ALA A 79 -3.88 6.91 17.37
N ALA A 80 -2.56 6.98 17.43
CA ALA A 80 -1.70 6.44 16.40
C ALA A 80 -1.89 4.91 16.34
N THR A 81 -2.17 4.40 15.16
CA THR A 81 -2.14 2.96 14.91
C THR A 81 -0.71 2.42 15.09
N PRO A 82 -0.53 1.18 15.59
CA PRO A 82 0.81 0.60 15.80
C PRO A 82 1.63 0.50 14.51
N THR A 83 0.93 0.37 13.38
CA THR A 83 1.53 0.31 12.03
C THR A 83 0.87 1.32 11.11
N ARG A 84 1.52 1.60 9.99
CA ARG A 84 0.98 2.38 8.88
C ARG A 84 1.37 1.77 7.55
N LEU A 85 0.52 1.93 6.54
CA LEU A 85 0.82 1.57 5.17
C LEU A 85 1.78 2.62 4.59
N VAL A 86 2.79 2.17 3.86
CA VAL A 86 3.79 3.03 3.20
C VAL A 86 4.07 2.51 1.80
N ARG A 87 4.53 3.41 0.93
CA ARG A 87 5.05 3.05 -0.38
C ARG A 87 6.53 2.71 -0.26
N VAL A 88 6.95 1.70 -1.00
CA VAL A 88 8.32 1.20 -1.05
C VAL A 88 8.81 1.27 -2.48
N LYS A 89 10.06 1.70 -2.67
CA LYS A 89 10.76 1.63 -3.96
C LYS A 89 12.08 0.90 -3.76
N GLY A 90 12.31 -0.13 -4.56
CA GLY A 90 13.57 -0.85 -4.62
C GLY A 90 14.16 -0.80 -6.03
N ARG A 91 15.47 -0.95 -6.11
CA ARG A 91 16.19 -1.13 -7.37
C ARG A 91 16.52 -2.61 -7.51
N LEU A 92 16.44 -3.13 -8.72
CA LEU A 92 16.91 -4.47 -9.02
C LEU A 92 18.15 -4.35 -9.89
N GLU A 93 19.21 -5.04 -9.49
CA GLU A 93 20.43 -5.14 -10.29
C GLU A 93 20.42 -6.42 -11.11
N GLY A 94 20.62 -6.30 -12.43
CA GLY A 94 20.66 -7.44 -13.34
C GLY A 94 19.35 -8.21 -13.45
N GLU A 95 19.44 -9.53 -13.44
CA GLU A 95 18.29 -10.46 -13.49
C GLU A 95 17.72 -10.81 -12.09
N ALA A 96 17.88 -9.91 -11.12
CA ALA A 96 17.39 -10.16 -9.78
C ALA A 96 15.87 -10.33 -9.75
N GLN A 97 15.41 -11.30 -8.95
CA GLN A 97 13.98 -11.58 -8.77
C GLN A 97 13.34 -10.54 -7.86
N LEU A 98 12.07 -10.24 -8.13
CA LEU A 98 11.26 -9.41 -7.23
C LEU A 98 11.17 -10.04 -5.84
N PRO A 99 11.28 -9.25 -4.77
CA PRO A 99 11.00 -9.74 -3.43
C PRO A 99 9.55 -10.26 -3.36
N PRO A 100 9.31 -11.46 -2.83
CA PRO A 100 7.95 -11.97 -2.69
C PRO A 100 7.15 -11.15 -1.68
N VAL A 101 5.83 -11.14 -1.85
CA VAL A 101 4.90 -10.63 -0.84
C VAL A 101 5.16 -11.35 0.48
N GLY A 102 5.17 -10.60 1.57
CA GLY A 102 5.52 -11.12 2.89
C GLY A 102 6.99 -10.94 3.29
N SER A 103 7.87 -10.49 2.38
CA SER A 103 9.26 -10.19 2.70
C SER A 103 9.38 -9.18 3.83
N ASN A 104 10.34 -9.40 4.72
CA ASN A 104 10.56 -8.54 5.87
C ASN A 104 11.28 -7.24 5.49
N LEU A 105 10.89 -6.16 6.13
CA LEU A 105 11.61 -4.89 6.10
C LEU A 105 12.37 -4.72 7.42
N GLU A 106 13.65 -4.41 7.31
CA GLU A 106 14.57 -4.29 8.45
C GLU A 106 15.27 -2.94 8.46
N LEU A 107 15.44 -2.38 9.65
CA LEU A 107 16.31 -1.24 9.94
C LEU A 107 17.28 -1.69 11.04
N GLU A 108 18.59 -1.55 10.81
CA GLU A 108 19.62 -1.92 11.78
C GLU A 108 19.41 -3.36 12.33
N ASP A 109 19.13 -4.32 11.43
CA ASP A 109 18.84 -5.73 11.74
C ASP A 109 17.56 -5.95 12.59
N VAL A 110 16.73 -4.95 12.77
CA VAL A 110 15.44 -5.06 13.46
C VAL A 110 14.29 -5.06 12.45
N GLN A 111 13.45 -6.08 12.49
CA GLN A 111 12.25 -6.11 11.66
C GLN A 111 11.30 -4.97 12.04
N VAL A 112 11.03 -4.10 11.06
CA VAL A 112 10.17 -2.94 11.20
C VAL A 112 8.87 -3.04 10.41
N GLY A 113 8.80 -3.96 9.46
CA GLY A 113 7.62 -4.11 8.61
C GLY A 113 7.65 -5.33 7.71
N ARG A 114 6.70 -5.38 6.78
CA ARG A 114 6.56 -6.45 5.80
C ARG A 114 5.87 -5.95 4.53
N LEU A 115 6.33 -6.43 3.36
CA LEU A 115 5.70 -6.15 2.07
C LEU A 115 4.33 -6.83 1.98
N THR A 116 3.35 -6.11 1.43
CA THR A 116 1.98 -6.58 1.22
C THR A 116 1.60 -6.70 -0.24
N SER A 117 2.15 -5.84 -1.08
CA SER A 117 2.01 -5.89 -2.54
C SER A 117 3.34 -5.54 -3.20
N VAL A 118 3.66 -6.16 -4.33
CA VAL A 118 4.91 -5.92 -5.09
C VAL A 118 4.61 -5.94 -6.57
N ALA A 119 5.15 -4.99 -7.31
CA ALA A 119 5.07 -4.97 -8.78
C ALA A 119 6.39 -4.50 -9.39
N ALA A 120 6.72 -5.05 -10.56
CA ALA A 120 7.86 -4.60 -11.34
C ALA A 120 7.68 -3.13 -11.79
N ALA A 121 8.79 -2.39 -11.85
CA ALA A 121 8.87 -1.04 -12.36
C ALA A 121 10.07 -0.94 -13.32
N ASP A 122 10.12 0.14 -14.13
CA ASP A 122 11.11 0.30 -15.20
C ASP A 122 12.57 0.17 -14.74
N SER A 123 12.87 0.51 -13.48
CA SER A 123 14.23 0.47 -12.91
C SER A 123 14.29 -0.29 -11.59
N GLY A 124 13.43 -1.30 -11.40
CA GLY A 124 13.38 -2.07 -10.16
C GLY A 124 11.97 -2.51 -9.82
N PHE A 125 11.48 -2.17 -8.64
CA PHE A 125 10.12 -2.52 -8.20
C PHE A 125 9.49 -1.42 -7.34
N VAL A 126 8.17 -1.46 -7.27
CA VAL A 126 7.37 -0.70 -6.32
C VAL A 126 6.60 -1.68 -5.43
N ALA A 127 6.40 -1.31 -4.19
CA ALA A 127 5.66 -2.14 -3.25
C ALA A 127 4.85 -1.31 -2.26
N LEU A 128 3.87 -1.95 -1.60
CA LEU A 128 3.24 -1.47 -0.39
C LEU A 128 3.71 -2.32 0.80
N ALA A 129 3.79 -1.71 1.95
CA ALA A 129 4.19 -2.38 3.18
C ALA A 129 3.49 -1.79 4.40
N TYR A 130 3.16 -2.64 5.36
CA TYR A 130 2.89 -2.15 6.72
C TYR A 130 4.19 -2.07 7.49
N VAL A 131 4.48 -0.88 8.03
CA VAL A 131 5.63 -0.63 8.88
C VAL A 131 5.22 -0.12 10.25
N LYS A 132 6.03 -0.37 11.27
CA LYS A 132 5.82 0.15 12.62
C LYS A 132 5.75 1.68 12.59
N ARG A 133 4.79 2.26 13.30
CA ARG A 133 4.58 3.71 13.35
C ARG A 133 5.82 4.48 13.86
N ALA A 134 6.64 3.84 14.69
CA ALA A 134 7.87 4.43 15.23
C ALA A 134 8.96 4.69 14.19
N VAL A 135 8.85 4.10 13.00
CA VAL A 135 9.81 4.36 11.90
C VAL A 135 9.65 5.77 11.40
N THR A 136 10.72 6.56 11.41
CA THR A 136 10.73 7.90 10.82
C THR A 136 10.84 7.80 9.31
N LEU A 137 9.97 8.48 8.57
CA LEU A 137 9.93 8.49 7.10
C LEU A 137 10.23 9.89 6.55
N PRO A 138 10.82 10.01 5.36
CA PRO A 138 11.32 8.90 4.53
C PRO A 138 12.61 8.31 5.11
N CYS A 139 12.90 7.04 4.82
CA CYS A 139 14.16 6.40 5.20
C CYS A 139 14.51 5.27 4.22
N GLU A 140 15.74 4.82 4.26
CA GLU A 140 16.21 3.61 3.61
C GLU A 140 16.08 2.44 4.58
N ALA A 141 15.75 1.25 4.05
CA ALA A 141 15.62 0.02 4.79
C ALA A 141 16.13 -1.14 3.94
N LEU A 142 16.34 -2.29 4.57
CA LEU A 142 16.67 -3.52 3.89
C LEU A 142 15.41 -4.38 3.75
N VAL A 143 15.09 -4.82 2.54
CA VAL A 143 14.11 -5.89 2.33
C VAL A 143 14.84 -7.23 2.31
N ARG A 144 14.34 -8.20 3.06
CA ARG A 144 14.94 -9.54 3.17
C ARG A 144 13.93 -10.63 2.89
N TRP A 145 14.33 -11.63 2.07
CA TRP A 145 13.56 -12.84 1.79
C TRP A 145 14.51 -14.05 1.72
N ALA A 146 13.98 -15.25 1.52
CA ALA A 146 14.76 -16.49 1.61
C ALA A 146 15.94 -16.54 0.63
N GLU A 147 15.74 -16.03 -0.60
CA GLU A 147 16.73 -16.13 -1.70
C GLU A 147 17.55 -14.85 -1.86
N GLY A 148 17.26 -13.77 -1.09
CA GLY A 148 17.99 -12.52 -1.30
C GLY A 148 17.68 -11.40 -0.33
N ARG A 149 18.29 -10.26 -0.62
CA ARG A 149 18.08 -8.99 0.07
C ARG A 149 18.34 -7.83 -0.88
N ASP A 150 17.71 -6.69 -0.63
CA ASP A 150 17.93 -5.47 -1.39
C ASP A 150 17.70 -4.23 -0.52
N GLU A 151 18.30 -3.10 -0.91
CA GLU A 151 18.05 -1.81 -0.30
C GLU A 151 16.81 -1.15 -0.91
N VAL A 152 15.97 -0.60 -0.07
CA VAL A 152 14.70 0.01 -0.47
C VAL A 152 14.48 1.36 0.21
N ALA A 153 13.85 2.28 -0.50
CA ALA A 153 13.37 3.52 0.07
C ALA A 153 11.94 3.37 0.59
N LEU A 154 11.72 3.66 1.86
CA LEU A 154 10.40 3.80 2.47
C LEU A 154 9.96 5.26 2.32
N LEU A 155 8.83 5.49 1.66
CA LEU A 155 8.35 6.81 1.33
C LEU A 155 7.21 7.23 2.26
N ALA A 156 7.23 8.50 2.68
CA ALA A 156 6.06 9.13 3.27
C ALA A 156 4.95 9.30 2.21
N ASP A 157 3.68 9.30 2.65
CA ASP A 157 2.53 9.65 1.81
C ASP A 157 2.51 11.13 1.45
#